data_8d7accc2db54d5c156afa020ef49d014
#
_entry.id   8d7accc2db54d5c156afa020ef49d014
#
_cell.length_a   1.000
_cell.length_b   1.000
_cell.length_c   1.000
_cell.angle_alpha   90.00
_cell.angle_beta   90.00
_cell.angle_gamma   90.00
#
_symmetry.space_group_name_H-M   'P 1'
#
loop_
_entity.id
_entity.type
_entity.pdbx_description
1 polymer ?
#
loop_
_entity_poly.entity_id
_entity_poly.type
_entity_poly.pdbx_seq_one_letter_code
_entity_poly.pdbx_strand_id
1 'polypeptide(L)' 'MQGTIKKLTDKNYGFITQDDTATDLFFHANELVDCDFAELREGDAVTFEVNDTPKGQAAVQISKA' A
#
# COMPACT_ATOMS: atom_id res chain seq x y z
N MET A 1 10.03 3.65 1.96
CA MET A 1 10.14 2.18 1.92
C MET A 1 9.54 1.67 0.63
N GLN A 2 9.93 0.50 0.22
CA GLN A 2 9.46 -0.07 -1.03
C GLN A 2 8.79 -1.40 -0.79
N GLY A 3 7.74 -1.68 -1.55
CA GLY A 3 7.02 -2.92 -1.44
C GLY A 3 6.26 -3.22 -2.71
N THR A 4 5.42 -4.26 -2.64
CA THR A 4 4.66 -4.74 -3.77
C THR A 4 3.20 -4.85 -3.37
N ILE A 5 2.31 -4.46 -4.25
CA ILE A 5 0.86 -4.61 -4.04
C ILE A 5 0.55 -6.10 -3.99
N LYS A 6 0.03 -6.55 -2.87
CA LYS A 6 -0.34 -7.95 -2.70
C LYS A 6 -1.79 -8.21 -3.08
N LYS A 7 -2.68 -7.30 -2.68
CA LYS A 7 -4.10 -7.49 -2.93
C LYS A 7 -4.78 -6.13 -3.03
N LEU A 8 -5.75 -6.04 -3.93
CA LEU A 8 -6.61 -4.88 -4.06
C LEU A 8 -8.05 -5.34 -3.93
N THR A 9 -8.87 -4.51 -3.28
CA THR A 9 -10.29 -4.79 -3.13
C THR A 9 -11.09 -3.74 -3.88
N ASP A 10 -12.37 -3.98 -4.05
CA ASP A 10 -13.27 -3.02 -4.69
C ASP A 10 -13.83 -2.01 -3.68
N LYS A 11 -13.30 -1.97 -2.47
CA LYS A 11 -13.73 -1.05 -1.42
C LYS A 11 -12.72 0.06 -1.18
N ASN A 12 -11.86 0.33 -2.16
CA ASN A 12 -10.87 1.40 -2.13
C ASN A 12 -9.78 1.20 -1.09
N TYR A 13 -9.44 -0.05 -0.80
CA TYR A 13 -8.29 -0.34 0.05
C TYR A 13 -7.59 -1.59 -0.46
N GLY A 14 -6.40 -1.83 0.06
CA GLY A 14 -5.64 -3.00 -0.34
C GLY A 14 -4.53 -3.28 0.65
N PHE A 15 -3.64 -4.18 0.27
CA PHE A 15 -2.53 -4.61 1.11
C PHE A 15 -1.24 -4.57 0.31
N ILE A 16 -0.17 -4.16 0.99
CA ILE A 16 1.17 -4.08 0.43
C ILE A 16 2.07 -5.02 1.22
N THR A 17 2.86 -5.83 0.53
CA THR A 17 3.87 -6.67 1.16
C THR A 17 5.21 -5.95 1.07
N GLN A 18 5.89 -5.79 2.19
CA GLN A 18 7.24 -5.22 2.21
C GLN A 18 8.24 -6.22 1.67
N ASP A 19 9.21 -5.72 0.92
CA ASP A 19 10.18 -6.59 0.26
C ASP A 19 11.08 -7.32 1.25
N ASP A 20 11.37 -6.71 2.39
CA ASP A 20 12.30 -7.28 3.36
C ASP A 20 11.60 -7.94 4.54
N THR A 21 10.28 -8.01 4.52
CA THR A 21 9.52 -8.72 5.55
C THR A 21 8.31 -9.38 4.90
N ALA A 22 7.75 -10.38 5.60
CA ALA A 22 6.54 -11.03 5.13
C ALA A 22 5.28 -10.37 5.66
N THR A 23 5.40 -9.19 6.24
CA THR A 23 4.26 -8.50 6.87
C THR A 23 3.47 -7.71 5.83
N ASP A 24 2.16 -7.90 5.84
CA ASP A 24 1.27 -7.14 4.98
C ASP A 24 0.88 -5.85 5.67
N LEU A 25 0.86 -4.76 4.91
CA LEU A 25 0.42 -3.47 5.41
C LEU A 25 -0.88 -3.07 4.72
N PHE A 26 -1.84 -2.66 5.53
CA PHE A 26 -3.08 -2.11 5.02
C PHE A 26 -2.85 -0.71 4.47
N PHE A 27 -3.51 -0.38 3.36
CA PHE A 27 -3.52 0.99 2.86
C PHE A 27 -4.90 1.31 2.29
N HIS A 28 -5.24 2.59 2.31
CA HIS A 28 -6.49 3.09 1.75
C HIS A 28 -6.18 3.98 0.54
N ALA A 29 -7.13 4.07 -0.38
CA ALA A 29 -6.95 4.87 -1.60
C ALA A 29 -6.63 6.33 -1.29
N ASN A 30 -7.08 6.84 -0.14
CA ASN A 30 -6.77 8.21 0.27
C ASN A 30 -5.29 8.45 0.52
N GLU A 31 -4.50 7.40 0.69
CA GLU A 31 -3.07 7.54 0.95
C GLU A 31 -2.23 7.53 -0.32
N LEU A 32 -2.86 7.42 -1.47
CA LEU A 32 -2.15 7.49 -2.74
C LEU A 32 -1.80 8.96 -3.03
N VAL A 33 -0.54 9.20 -3.40
CA VAL A 33 -0.04 10.56 -3.55
C VAL A 33 -0.11 11.03 -5.00
N ASP A 34 0.44 10.23 -5.92
CA ASP A 34 0.52 10.66 -7.31
C ASP A 34 -0.02 9.62 -8.28
N CYS A 35 -0.87 8.73 -7.79
CA CYS A 35 -1.52 7.73 -8.64
C CYS A 35 -2.92 7.47 -8.12
N ASP A 36 -3.76 6.93 -8.97
CA ASP A 36 -5.14 6.60 -8.63
C ASP A 36 -5.24 5.12 -8.27
N PHE A 37 -6.17 4.80 -7.37
CA PHE A 37 -6.40 3.42 -6.98
C PHE A 37 -6.72 2.54 -8.20
N ALA A 38 -7.45 3.09 -9.16
CA ALA A 38 -7.83 2.34 -10.36
C ALA A 38 -6.63 2.01 -11.25
N GLU A 39 -5.51 2.72 -11.09
CA GLU A 39 -4.30 2.45 -11.85
C GLU A 39 -3.43 1.36 -11.25
N LEU A 40 -3.69 1.00 -10.01
CA LEU A 40 -2.89 0.00 -9.31
C LEU A 40 -3.31 -1.41 -9.72
N ARG A 41 -2.35 -2.30 -9.73
CA ARG A 41 -2.56 -3.73 -10.01
C ARG A 41 -1.81 -4.54 -8.99
N GLU A 42 -2.31 -5.73 -8.73
CA GLU A 42 -1.58 -6.67 -7.89
C GLU A 42 -0.25 -7.00 -8.56
N GLY A 43 0.82 -6.94 -7.77
CA GLY A 43 2.17 -7.14 -8.28
C GLY A 43 2.92 -5.87 -8.60
N ASP A 44 2.27 -4.71 -8.56
CA ASP A 44 2.93 -3.44 -8.82
C ASP A 44 3.89 -3.08 -7.68
N ALA A 45 5.05 -2.54 -8.06
CA ALA A 45 5.99 -2.01 -7.08
C ALA A 45 5.58 -0.59 -6.68
N VAL A 46 5.64 -0.31 -5.39
CA VAL A 46 5.26 0.99 -4.86
C VAL A 46 6.25 1.42 -3.79
N THR A 47 6.30 2.71 -3.53
CA THR A 47 7.00 3.27 -2.36
C THR A 47 5.96 3.80 -1.40
N PHE A 48 6.28 3.79 -0.12
CA PHE A 48 5.33 4.20 0.91
C PHE A 48 6.06 4.50 2.20
N GLU A 49 5.32 5.07 3.15
CA GLU A 49 5.78 5.24 4.52
C GLU A 49 4.90 4.40 5.44
N VAL A 50 5.43 4.04 6.60
CA VAL A 50 4.67 3.26 7.58
C VAL A 50 4.20 4.19 8.68
N ASN A 51 2.91 4.07 9.02
CA ASN A 51 2.30 4.85 10.09
C ASN A 51 1.68 3.90 11.10
N ASP A 52 1.95 4.14 12.38
CA ASP A 52 1.34 3.34 13.44
C ASP A 52 -0.06 3.86 13.73
N THR A 53 -1.02 2.95 13.75
CA THR A 53 -2.39 3.27 14.07
C THR A 53 -2.84 2.41 15.25
N PRO A 54 -3.96 2.75 15.90
CA PRO A 54 -4.50 1.92 16.97
C PRO A 54 -4.81 0.49 16.53
N LYS A 55 -4.99 0.27 15.24
CA LYS A 55 -5.28 -1.06 14.69
C LYS A 55 -4.04 -1.77 14.17
N GLY A 56 -2.86 -1.15 14.30
CA GLY A 56 -1.63 -1.69 13.79
C GLY A 56 -0.96 -0.75 12.82
N GLN A 57 -0.02 -1.25 12.05
CA GLN A 57 0.71 -0.43 11.08
C GLN A 57 -0.05 -0.37 9.76
N ALA A 58 0.03 0.79 9.11
CA ALA A 58 -0.58 1.01 7.81
C ALA A 58 0.41 1.72 6.90
N ALA A 59 0.27 1.49 5.59
CA ALA A 59 1.07 2.19 4.60
C ALA A 59 0.40 3.51 4.25
N VAL A 60 1.18 4.59 4.18
CA VAL A 60 0.69 5.93 3.86
C VAL A 60 1.62 6.55 2.83
N GLN A 61 1.17 7.63 2.20
CA GLN A 61 1.96 8.37 1.20
C GLN A 61 2.49 7.44 0.11
N ILE A 62 1.58 6.73 -0.51
CA ILE A 62 1.94 5.68 -1.45
C ILE A 62 2.11 6.26 -2.85
N SER A 63 3.21 5.92 -3.51
CA SER A 63 3.51 6.31 -4.89
C SER A 63 3.96 5.08 -5.65
N LYS A 64 3.75 5.10 -6.95
CA LYS A 64 4.32 4.06 -7.81
C LYS A 64 5.84 4.19 -7.83
N ALA A 65 6.50 3.06 -7.72
CA ALA A 65 7.95 3.04 -7.78
C ALA A 65 8.46 3.18 -9.21
#